data_c913cff3e38eeeb6d1a568a18e2161d7
#
_entry.id   c913cff3e38eeeb6d1a568a18e2161d7
#
_cell.length_a   1.000
_cell.length_b   1.000
_cell.length_c   1.000
_cell.angle_alpha   90.00
_cell.angle_beta   90.00
_cell.angle_gamma   90.00
#
_symmetry.space_group_name_H-M   'P 1'
#
loop_
_entity.id
_entity.type
_entity.pdbx_description
1 polymer ?
#
loop_
_entity_poly.entity_id
_entity_poly.type
_entity_poly.pdbx_seq_one_letter_code
_entity_poly.pdbx_strand_id
1 'polypeptide(L)'
;GIQPDAIVCRSEQVISDDSHLDSLHDDLETRCFGLLARQSPVAGELRTLVAALRMVADLARMGDLAAHIAKIARMRYPNVAVPDSMTPNFQRMSQLAEEMVAAAGRTLRDQNVLDAEKMAEHDEEIDELRTMQFRELLNDTWPHGVEAAVD
;
A
#
# COMPACT_ATOMS: atom_id res chain seq x y z
N GLY A 1 -6.00 24.11 -8.31
CA GLY A 1 -5.58 22.96 -9.11
C GLY A 1 -4.12 22.62 -8.80
N ILE A 2 -3.81 21.34 -8.70
CA ILE A 2 -2.43 20.86 -8.52
C ILE A 2 -1.66 21.22 -9.81
N GLN A 3 -0.48 21.84 -9.69
CA GLN A 3 0.34 22.15 -10.85
C GLN A 3 0.78 20.86 -11.56
N PRO A 4 0.70 20.79 -12.88
CA PRO A 4 1.04 19.61 -13.67
C PRO A 4 2.41 19.01 -13.34
N ASP A 5 3.42 19.85 -13.22
CA ASP A 5 4.79 19.43 -12.87
C ASP A 5 4.89 18.76 -11.49
N ALA A 6 3.97 19.10 -10.58
CA ALA A 6 3.94 18.51 -9.23
C ALA A 6 3.49 17.04 -9.24
N ILE A 7 2.61 16.64 -10.17
CA ILE A 7 2.15 15.24 -10.30
C ILE A 7 3.31 14.36 -10.77
N VAL A 8 3.99 14.79 -11.83
CA VAL A 8 5.14 14.03 -12.38
C VAL A 8 6.26 13.93 -11.35
N CYS A 9 6.64 15.05 -10.72
CA CYS A 9 7.68 15.08 -9.70
C CYS A 9 7.34 14.17 -8.51
N ARG A 10 6.09 14.20 -8.02
CA ARG A 10 5.65 13.33 -6.92
C ARG A 10 5.63 11.86 -7.31
N SER A 11 5.21 11.54 -8.53
CA SER A 11 5.22 10.17 -9.04
C SER A 11 6.66 9.62 -9.14
N GLU A 12 7.60 10.43 -9.62
CA GLU A 12 9.01 10.06 -9.70
C GLU A 12 9.62 9.86 -8.31
N GLN A 13 9.25 10.69 -7.33
CA GLN A 13 9.68 10.53 -5.96
C GLN A 13 9.20 9.20 -5.36
N VAL A 14 7.91 8.86 -5.52
CA VAL A 14 7.36 7.58 -5.03
C VAL A 14 8.05 6.39 -5.69
N ILE A 15 8.30 6.43 -7.00
CA ILE A 15 9.02 5.38 -7.72
C ILE A 15 10.47 5.24 -7.23
N SER A 16 11.11 6.35 -6.90
CA SER A 16 12.49 6.35 -6.37
C SER A 16 12.54 5.81 -4.93
N ASP A 17 11.55 6.16 -4.11
CA ASP A 17 11.49 5.73 -2.70
C ASP A 17 11.28 4.22 -2.56
N ASP A 18 10.68 3.58 -3.57
CA ASP A 18 10.47 2.12 -3.64
C ASP A 18 11.81 1.35 -3.52
N SER A 19 12.85 1.80 -4.21
CA SER A 19 14.19 1.19 -4.10
C SER A 19 14.80 1.28 -2.70
N HIS A 20 14.39 2.26 -1.91
CA HIS A 20 14.80 2.37 -0.51
C HIS A 20 14.07 1.35 0.38
N LEU A 21 12.80 1.10 0.12
CA LEU A 21 12.05 0.04 0.78
C LEU A 21 12.63 -1.34 0.49
N ASP A 22 12.99 -1.61 -0.77
CA ASP A 22 13.68 -2.86 -1.15
C ASP A 22 14.97 -3.06 -0.38
N SER A 23 15.79 -2.01 -0.25
CA SER A 23 17.04 -2.07 0.52
C SER A 23 16.79 -2.36 2.01
N LEU A 24 15.74 -1.78 2.60
CA LEU A 24 15.35 -2.05 3.99
C LEU A 24 14.82 -3.48 4.16
N HIS A 25 14.06 -3.97 3.18
CA HIS A 25 13.59 -5.35 3.14
C HIS A 25 14.77 -6.33 3.18
N ASP A 26 15.73 -6.19 2.26
CA ASP A 26 16.89 -7.06 2.16
C ASP A 26 17.77 -7.04 3.42
N ASP A 27 17.96 -5.86 4.03
CA ASP A 27 18.72 -5.71 5.27
C ASP A 27 18.03 -6.41 6.44
N LEU A 28 16.71 -6.22 6.61
CA LEU A 28 15.93 -6.86 7.66
C LEU A 28 15.85 -8.37 7.48
N GLU A 29 15.66 -8.85 6.25
CA GLU A 29 15.66 -10.27 5.93
C GLU A 29 17.02 -10.91 6.28
N THR A 30 18.13 -10.29 5.86
CA THR A 30 19.49 -10.74 6.17
C THR A 30 19.73 -10.79 7.69
N ARG A 31 19.27 -9.80 8.44
CA ARG A 31 19.38 -9.79 9.93
C ARG A 31 18.57 -10.90 10.56
N CYS A 32 17.33 -11.13 10.11
CA CYS A 32 16.49 -12.21 10.61
C CYS A 32 17.12 -13.57 10.38
N PHE A 33 17.63 -13.85 9.17
CA PHE A 33 18.33 -15.09 8.88
C PHE A 33 19.63 -15.22 9.67
N GLY A 34 20.37 -14.14 9.88
CA GLY A 34 21.56 -14.12 10.73
C GLY A 34 21.26 -14.50 12.18
N LEU A 35 20.13 -14.04 12.73
CA LEU A 35 19.67 -14.41 14.09
C LEU A 35 19.25 -15.87 14.15
N LEU A 36 18.48 -16.35 13.17
CA LEU A 36 18.07 -17.74 13.06
C LEU A 36 19.27 -18.71 13.03
N ALA A 37 20.30 -18.34 12.26
CA ALA A 37 21.49 -19.19 12.07
C ALA A 37 22.40 -19.24 13.30
N ARG A 38 22.50 -18.16 14.08
CA ARG A 38 23.50 -18.03 15.17
C ARG A 38 22.99 -18.36 16.55
N GLN A 39 21.69 -18.14 16.82
CA GLN A 39 21.18 -18.12 18.20
C GLN A 39 20.27 -19.28 18.54
N SER A 40 19.92 -20.18 17.61
CA SER A 40 18.96 -21.27 17.82
C SER A 40 17.75 -20.81 18.64
N PRO A 41 16.98 -19.81 18.15
CA PRO A 41 15.98 -19.11 18.92
C PRO A 41 14.92 -20.07 19.49
N VAL A 42 14.53 -19.86 20.73
CA VAL A 42 13.44 -20.62 21.37
C VAL A 42 12.07 -20.22 20.81
N ALA A 43 11.04 -21.03 21.06
CA ALA A 43 9.74 -20.94 20.39
C ALA A 43 9.12 -19.53 20.30
N GLY A 44 9.28 -18.67 21.29
CA GLY A 44 8.79 -17.29 21.30
C GLY A 44 9.57 -16.38 20.36
N GLU A 45 10.88 -16.44 20.41
CA GLU A 45 11.78 -15.66 19.55
C GLU A 45 11.66 -16.07 18.09
N LEU A 46 11.53 -17.38 17.82
CA LEU A 46 11.30 -17.91 16.48
C LEU A 46 10.00 -17.35 15.88
N ARG A 47 8.91 -17.32 16.64
CA ARG A 47 7.64 -16.74 16.20
C ARG A 47 7.79 -15.26 15.86
N THR A 48 8.51 -14.51 16.67
CA THR A 48 8.76 -13.07 16.42
C THR A 48 9.56 -12.86 15.13
N LEU A 49 10.61 -13.65 14.89
CA LEU A 49 11.42 -13.55 13.67
C LEU A 49 10.61 -13.93 12.42
N VAL A 50 9.80 -14.99 12.47
CA VAL A 50 8.93 -15.37 11.36
C VAL A 50 7.86 -14.31 11.10
N ALA A 51 7.27 -13.71 12.14
CA ALA A 51 6.32 -12.62 11.98
C ALA A 51 6.99 -11.38 11.35
N ALA A 52 8.21 -11.04 11.79
CA ALA A 52 8.98 -9.93 11.20
C ALA A 52 9.26 -10.15 9.72
N LEU A 53 9.70 -11.35 9.31
CA LEU A 53 9.93 -11.69 7.90
C LEU A 53 8.66 -11.52 7.05
N ARG A 54 7.51 -11.97 7.55
CA ARG A 54 6.23 -11.80 6.84
C ARG A 54 5.86 -10.33 6.71
N MET A 55 5.92 -9.56 7.80
CA MET A 55 5.60 -8.14 7.79
C MET A 55 6.49 -7.35 6.83
N VAL A 56 7.78 -7.66 6.78
CA VAL A 56 8.74 -7.00 5.89
C VAL A 56 8.40 -7.30 4.43
N ALA A 57 8.06 -8.54 4.09
CA ALA A 57 7.63 -8.92 2.75
C ALA A 57 6.32 -8.22 2.33
N ASP A 58 5.34 -8.12 3.24
CA ASP A 58 4.08 -7.41 2.98
C ASP A 58 4.30 -5.91 2.78
N LEU A 59 5.19 -5.28 3.57
CA LEU A 59 5.54 -3.87 3.42
C LEU A 59 6.26 -3.58 2.09
N ALA A 60 7.20 -4.44 1.67
CA ALA A 60 7.84 -4.34 0.35
C ALA A 60 6.80 -4.40 -0.77
N ARG A 61 5.87 -5.36 -0.71
CA ARG A 61 4.78 -5.46 -1.68
C ARG A 61 3.87 -4.23 -1.70
N MET A 62 3.63 -3.59 -0.55
CA MET A 62 2.88 -2.32 -0.50
C MET A 62 3.62 -1.21 -1.22
N GLY A 63 4.96 -1.13 -1.10
CA GLY A 63 5.82 -0.22 -1.84
C GLY A 63 5.68 -0.41 -3.35
N ASP A 64 5.81 -1.65 -3.82
CA ASP A 64 5.62 -2.02 -5.23
C ASP A 64 4.27 -1.53 -5.77
N LEU A 65 3.18 -1.74 -5.03
CA LEU A 65 1.84 -1.30 -5.43
C LEU A 65 1.73 0.24 -5.48
N ALA A 66 2.31 0.94 -4.53
CA ALA A 66 2.36 2.41 -4.52
C ALA A 66 3.16 2.95 -5.72
N ALA A 67 4.32 2.35 -6.01
CA ALA A 67 5.13 2.67 -7.18
C ALA A 67 4.37 2.37 -8.50
N HIS A 68 3.58 1.29 -8.53
CA HIS A 68 2.74 0.96 -9.69
C HIS A 68 1.68 2.04 -9.96
N ILE A 69 0.96 2.47 -8.92
CA ILE A 69 -0.02 3.58 -9.02
C ILE A 69 0.66 4.87 -9.51
N ALA A 70 1.85 5.19 -8.99
CA ALA A 70 2.62 6.35 -9.42
C ALA A 70 3.06 6.25 -10.89
N LYS A 71 3.43 5.06 -11.38
CA LYS A 71 3.76 4.81 -12.79
C LYS A 71 2.54 5.04 -13.69
N ILE A 72 1.35 4.58 -13.30
CA ILE A 72 0.10 4.82 -14.04
C ILE A 72 -0.19 6.31 -14.12
N ALA A 73 -0.15 7.03 -12.99
CA ALA A 73 -0.38 8.46 -12.94
C ALA A 73 0.58 9.25 -13.88
N ARG A 74 1.87 8.86 -13.89
CA ARG A 74 2.88 9.44 -14.78
C ARG A 74 2.62 9.14 -16.25
N MET A 75 2.22 7.90 -16.59
CA MET A 75 1.94 7.50 -17.98
C MET A 75 0.74 8.22 -18.56
N ARG A 76 -0.27 8.49 -17.75
CA ARG A 76 -1.50 9.15 -18.20
C ARG A 76 -1.36 10.67 -18.32
N TYR A 77 -0.36 11.25 -17.71
CA TYR A 77 -0.15 12.69 -17.80
C TYR A 77 -0.03 13.15 -19.27
N PRO A 78 -0.68 14.27 -19.70
CA PRO A 78 -1.45 15.25 -18.89
C PRO A 78 -2.90 14.87 -18.59
N ASN A 79 -3.37 13.71 -19.01
CA ASN A 79 -4.72 13.22 -18.72
C ASN A 79 -4.78 12.66 -17.29
N VAL A 80 -5.98 12.56 -16.76
CA VAL A 80 -6.24 11.99 -15.45
C VAL A 80 -6.51 10.49 -15.61
N ALA A 81 -5.85 9.66 -14.81
CA ALA A 81 -6.03 8.19 -14.83
C ALA A 81 -7.40 7.79 -14.25
N VAL A 82 -7.85 8.48 -13.20
CA VAL A 82 -9.09 8.17 -12.47
C VAL A 82 -10.21 9.11 -12.92
N PRO A 83 -11.36 8.60 -13.39
CA PRO A 83 -12.53 9.43 -13.71
C PRO A 83 -13.01 10.24 -12.49
N ASP A 84 -13.55 11.43 -12.73
CA ASP A 84 -14.04 12.33 -11.68
C ASP A 84 -15.10 11.66 -10.79
N SER A 85 -15.95 10.78 -11.35
CA SER A 85 -16.96 10.02 -10.61
C SER A 85 -16.36 9.09 -9.55
N MET A 86 -15.18 8.55 -9.78
CA MET A 86 -14.50 7.61 -8.89
C MET A 86 -13.51 8.28 -7.94
N THR A 87 -13.11 9.51 -8.21
CA THR A 87 -12.12 10.25 -7.43
C THR A 87 -12.42 10.28 -5.92
N PRO A 88 -13.66 10.54 -5.45
CA PRO A 88 -13.95 10.52 -4.01
C PRO A 88 -13.68 9.17 -3.35
N ASN A 89 -13.99 8.07 -4.03
CA ASN A 89 -13.75 6.73 -3.52
C ASN A 89 -12.25 6.44 -3.39
N PHE A 90 -11.45 6.77 -4.42
CA PHE A 90 -9.99 6.63 -4.36
C PHE A 90 -9.37 7.50 -3.27
N GLN A 91 -9.85 8.72 -3.08
CA GLN A 91 -9.39 9.59 -2.00
C GLN A 91 -9.70 8.98 -0.62
N ARG A 92 -10.90 8.42 -0.43
CA ARG A 92 -11.25 7.76 0.82
C ARG A 92 -10.39 6.51 1.07
N MET A 93 -10.20 5.67 0.05
CA MET A 93 -9.32 4.49 0.15
C MET A 93 -7.89 4.88 0.51
N SER A 94 -7.35 5.95 -0.08
CA SER A 94 -5.98 6.39 0.23
C SER A 94 -5.84 6.90 1.67
N GLN A 95 -6.86 7.61 2.20
CA GLN A 95 -6.88 8.04 3.60
C GLN A 95 -6.92 6.85 4.56
N LEU A 96 -7.79 5.88 4.29
CA LEU A 96 -7.88 4.65 5.09
C LEU A 96 -6.56 3.88 5.08
N ALA A 97 -5.92 3.73 3.91
CA ALA A 97 -4.63 3.06 3.80
C ALA A 97 -3.54 3.78 4.61
N GLU A 98 -3.49 5.12 4.57
CA GLU A 98 -2.56 5.92 5.38
C GLU A 98 -2.81 5.72 6.88
N GLU A 99 -4.08 5.76 7.32
CA GLU A 99 -4.47 5.53 8.71
C GLU A 99 -4.10 4.13 9.18
N MET A 100 -4.31 3.10 8.35
CA MET A 100 -3.96 1.71 8.64
C MET A 100 -2.44 1.52 8.77
N VAL A 101 -1.65 2.08 7.88
CA VAL A 101 -0.17 2.02 7.95
C VAL A 101 0.33 2.70 9.22
N ALA A 102 -0.22 3.88 9.55
CA ALA A 102 0.13 4.59 10.78
C ALA A 102 -0.28 3.80 12.03
N ALA A 103 -1.46 3.16 12.03
CA ALA A 103 -1.93 2.31 13.13
C ALA A 103 -1.06 1.06 13.30
N ALA A 104 -0.69 0.39 12.21
CA ALA A 104 0.23 -0.74 12.22
C ALA A 104 1.59 -0.38 12.84
N GLY A 105 2.15 0.78 12.45
CA GLY A 105 3.40 1.28 13.02
C GLY A 105 3.30 1.56 14.53
N ARG A 106 2.17 2.12 15.00
CA ARG A 106 1.93 2.30 16.45
C ARG A 106 1.77 0.98 17.18
N THR A 107 0.99 0.05 16.62
CA THR A 107 0.79 -1.29 17.20
C THR A 107 2.11 -2.03 17.40
N LEU A 108 3.00 -1.98 16.41
CA LEU A 108 4.34 -2.59 16.51
C LEU A 108 5.21 -1.92 17.56
N ARG A 109 5.18 -0.61 17.69
CA ARG A 109 5.99 0.15 18.64
C ARG A 109 5.49 0.01 20.07
N ASP A 110 4.18 0.16 20.26
CA ASP A 110 3.57 0.34 21.58
C ASP A 110 2.90 -0.96 22.09
N GLN A 111 2.86 -2.02 21.24
CA GLN A 111 2.19 -3.29 21.48
C GLN A 111 0.71 -3.13 21.89
N ASN A 112 0.04 -2.13 21.30
CA ASN A 112 -1.33 -1.77 21.61
C ASN A 112 -2.33 -2.52 20.71
N VAL A 113 -3.08 -3.45 21.29
CA VAL A 113 -4.06 -4.28 20.58
C VAL A 113 -5.28 -3.47 20.11
N LEU A 114 -5.63 -2.36 20.77
CA LEU A 114 -6.80 -1.54 20.39
C LEU A 114 -6.65 -0.88 19.01
N ASP A 115 -5.42 -0.56 18.61
CA ASP A 115 -5.17 -0.03 17.28
C ASP A 115 -5.33 -1.11 16.19
N ALA A 116 -5.08 -2.39 16.52
CA ALA A 116 -5.32 -3.50 15.62
C ALA A 116 -6.81 -3.75 15.34
N GLU A 117 -7.68 -3.55 16.34
CA GLU A 117 -9.15 -3.68 16.15
C GLU A 117 -9.67 -2.61 15.18
N LYS A 118 -9.21 -1.38 15.29
CA LYS A 118 -9.57 -0.30 14.36
C LYS A 118 -9.11 -0.56 12.92
N MET A 119 -7.96 -1.21 12.74
CA MET A 119 -7.51 -1.59 11.40
C MET A 119 -8.47 -2.56 10.72
N ALA A 120 -9.11 -3.47 11.45
CA ALA A 120 -10.10 -4.37 10.89
C ALA A 120 -11.36 -3.64 10.40
N GLU A 121 -11.81 -2.59 11.11
CA GLU A 121 -12.92 -1.75 10.66
C GLU A 121 -12.58 -0.99 9.37
N HIS A 122 -11.36 -0.46 9.26
CA HIS A 122 -10.89 0.23 8.04
C HIS A 122 -10.74 -0.73 6.86
N ASP A 123 -10.33 -1.97 7.10
CA ASP A 123 -10.20 -3.01 6.08
C ASP A 123 -11.58 -3.36 5.47
N GLU A 124 -12.61 -3.50 6.31
CA GLU A 124 -13.99 -3.70 5.86
C GLU A 124 -14.47 -2.53 4.98
N GLU A 125 -14.20 -1.28 5.37
CA GLU A 125 -14.58 -0.10 4.58
C GLU A 125 -13.85 -0.07 3.23
N ILE A 126 -12.56 -0.41 3.18
CA ILE A 126 -11.79 -0.52 1.93
C ILE A 126 -12.37 -1.59 1.01
N ASP A 127 -12.74 -2.75 1.55
CA ASP A 127 -13.34 -3.84 0.78
C ASP A 127 -14.72 -3.46 0.21
N GLU A 128 -15.52 -2.70 0.94
CA GLU A 128 -16.79 -2.15 0.45
C GLU A 128 -16.57 -1.15 -0.69
N LEU A 129 -15.65 -0.20 -0.53
CA LEU A 129 -15.28 0.77 -1.55
C LEU A 129 -14.76 0.08 -2.82
N ARG A 130 -13.89 -0.91 -2.67
CA ARG A 130 -13.39 -1.73 -3.78
C ARG A 130 -14.53 -2.44 -4.50
N THR A 131 -15.45 -3.02 -3.76
CA THR A 131 -16.62 -3.73 -4.34
C THR A 131 -17.51 -2.77 -5.11
N MET A 132 -17.74 -1.56 -4.61
CA MET A 132 -18.48 -0.53 -5.32
C MET A 132 -17.81 -0.12 -6.63
N GLN A 133 -16.49 0.07 -6.61
CA GLN A 133 -15.73 0.41 -7.81
C GLN A 133 -15.81 -0.69 -8.88
N PHE A 134 -15.66 -1.96 -8.49
CA PHE A 134 -15.82 -3.07 -9.45
C PHE A 134 -17.22 -3.14 -10.05
N ARG A 135 -18.27 -2.87 -9.28
CA ARG A 135 -19.64 -2.81 -9.81
C ARG A 135 -19.82 -1.68 -10.82
N GLU A 136 -19.18 -0.54 -10.58
CA GLU A 136 -19.21 0.60 -11.52
C GLU A 136 -18.43 0.28 -12.80
N LEU A 137 -17.24 -0.29 -12.68
CA LEU A 137 -16.42 -0.72 -13.82
C LEU A 137 -17.07 -1.80 -14.69
N LEU A 138 -17.80 -2.73 -14.07
CA LEU A 138 -18.48 -3.83 -14.76
C LEU A 138 -19.89 -3.47 -15.24
N ASN A 139 -20.31 -2.23 -15.07
CA ASN A 139 -21.61 -1.77 -15.54
C ASN A 139 -21.62 -1.62 -17.06
N ASP A 140 -22.63 -2.16 -17.74
CA ASP A 140 -22.80 -2.06 -19.21
C ASP A 140 -22.85 -0.62 -19.72
N THR A 141 -23.09 0.35 -18.81
CA THR A 141 -23.15 1.80 -19.12
C THR A 141 -21.85 2.54 -18.83
N TRP A 142 -20.71 1.85 -18.61
CA TRP A 142 -19.40 2.46 -18.33
C TRP A 142 -19.01 3.47 -19.43
N PRO A 143 -18.95 4.79 -19.14
CA PRO A 143 -18.82 5.83 -20.17
C PRO A 143 -17.35 6.18 -20.48
N HIS A 144 -16.37 5.67 -19.71
CA HIS A 144 -14.99 6.14 -19.75
C HIS A 144 -14.04 5.31 -20.62
N GLY A 145 -14.59 4.26 -21.30
CA GLY A 145 -13.81 3.41 -22.17
C GLY A 145 -12.98 2.34 -21.47
N VAL A 146 -12.42 1.42 -22.25
CA VAL A 146 -11.68 0.26 -21.72
C VAL A 146 -10.36 0.67 -21.08
N GLU A 147 -9.70 1.70 -21.59
CA GLU A 147 -8.41 2.16 -21.08
C GLU A 147 -8.50 2.64 -19.63
N ALA A 148 -9.55 3.41 -19.29
CA ALA A 148 -9.77 3.86 -17.91
C ALA A 148 -10.23 2.73 -16.96
N ALA A 149 -10.68 1.61 -17.49
CA ALA A 149 -11.08 0.45 -16.70
C ALA A 149 -9.91 -0.49 -16.39
N VAL A 150 -8.82 -0.41 -17.15
CA VAL A 150 -7.64 -1.28 -17.00
C VAL A 150 -6.58 -0.67 -16.09
N ASP A 151 -6.51 0.65 -16.00
CA ASP A 151 -5.58 1.37 -15.11
C ASP A 151 -6.00 1.25 -13.66
#